data_27a9a4b0cc66ff59a111703b2dab02cf
#
_entry.id   27a9a4b0cc66ff59a111703b2dab02cf
#
_cell.length_a   1.000
_cell.length_b   1.000
_cell.length_c   1.000
_cell.angle_alpha   90.00
_cell.angle_beta   90.00
_cell.angle_gamma   90.00
#
_symmetry.space_group_name_H-M   'P 1'
#
loop_
_entity.id
_entity.type
_entity.pdbx_description
1 polymer ?
#
loop_
_entity_poly.entity_id
_entity_poly.type
_entity_poly.pdbx_seq_one_letter_code
_entity_poly.pdbx_strand_id
1 'polypeptide(L)'
;MLRRDLLAWWTLHGRHGIPWKLSSDGGVPRDGESLCPYRIWVAEVMLQQTQLAVMRPYWERWMLAFPDVVALAEASQHQVLLHWQGLGYYSRARRLHRSAGLLAAHGWPSDLEGWQALPGIGRSTAGSILSSAFDQPFPILDG
;
A
#
# COMPACT_ATOMS: atom_id res chain seq x y z
N MET A 1 14.20 16.28 -13.87
CA MET A 1 15.45 15.77 -13.73
C MET A 1 15.82 15.50 -12.34
N LEU A 2 15.56 16.36 -11.51
CA LEU A 2 15.84 16.09 -10.15
C LEU A 2 15.18 14.82 -9.69
N ARG A 3 13.97 14.57 -10.11
CA ARG A 3 13.32 13.34 -9.72
C ARG A 3 14.08 12.14 -10.25
N ARG A 4 14.52 12.20 -11.50
CA ARG A 4 15.23 11.08 -12.07
C ARG A 4 16.60 10.91 -11.41
N ASP A 5 17.27 11.99 -11.12
CA ASP A 5 18.53 11.88 -10.42
C ASP A 5 18.31 11.36 -9.01
N LEU A 6 17.24 11.79 -8.38
CA LEU A 6 16.91 11.32 -7.06
C LEU A 6 16.62 9.83 -7.09
N LEU A 7 15.96 9.36 -8.14
CA LEU A 7 15.67 7.94 -8.24
C LEU A 7 16.93 7.13 -8.46
N ALA A 8 17.87 7.65 -9.25
CA ALA A 8 19.14 6.98 -9.43
C ALA A 8 19.88 6.91 -8.11
N TRP A 9 19.84 8.01 -7.34
CA TRP A 9 20.44 8.01 -6.03
C TRP A 9 19.77 7.01 -5.11
N TRP A 10 18.45 6.90 -5.17
CA TRP A 10 17.72 5.97 -4.32
C TRP A 10 18.00 4.53 -4.71
N THR A 11 18.29 4.28 -5.97
CA THR A 11 18.67 2.94 -6.36
C THR A 11 19.91 2.51 -5.59
N LEU A 12 20.87 3.42 -5.48
CA LEU A 12 22.09 3.12 -4.74
C LEU A 12 21.84 3.03 -3.25
N HIS A 13 20.82 3.71 -2.75
CA HIS A 13 20.55 3.76 -1.33
C HIS A 13 19.32 2.94 -0.92
N GLY A 14 18.84 2.10 -1.83
CA GLY A 14 17.78 1.18 -1.47
C GLY A 14 16.38 1.74 -1.44
N ARG A 15 16.17 3.01 -1.85
CA ARG A 15 14.83 3.58 -1.84
C ARG A 15 14.21 3.60 -3.21
N HIS A 16 15.02 3.55 -4.24
CA HIS A 16 14.52 3.55 -5.59
C HIS A 16 13.92 2.18 -5.87
N GLY A 17 12.90 2.13 -6.66
CA GLY A 17 12.35 0.85 -7.05
C GLY A 17 11.40 0.25 -6.04
N ILE A 18 10.88 1.05 -5.11
CA ILE A 18 9.81 0.59 -4.25
C ILE A 18 8.62 0.37 -5.17
N PRO A 19 8.20 -0.87 -5.39
CA PRO A 19 7.29 -1.19 -6.49
C PRO A 19 5.95 -0.46 -6.43
N TRP A 20 5.41 -0.27 -5.24
CA TRP A 20 4.09 0.35 -5.13
C TRP A 20 4.15 1.85 -5.32
N LYS A 21 5.35 2.41 -5.39
CA LYS A 21 5.50 3.85 -5.61
C LYS A 21 5.92 4.17 -7.04
N LEU A 22 5.89 3.18 -7.93
CA LEU A 22 6.18 3.38 -9.34
C LEU A 22 4.86 3.40 -10.09
N SER A 23 4.86 4.00 -11.28
CA SER A 23 3.66 4.01 -12.10
C SER A 23 3.37 2.60 -12.59
N SER A 24 2.21 2.41 -13.19
CA SER A 24 1.76 1.08 -13.57
C SER A 24 2.68 0.41 -14.57
N ASP A 25 3.47 1.16 -15.32
CA ASP A 25 4.40 0.59 -16.29
C ASP A 25 5.76 0.34 -15.65
N GLY A 26 5.89 0.51 -14.35
CA GLY A 26 7.16 0.26 -13.67
C GLY A 26 8.10 1.44 -13.70
N GLY A 27 7.73 2.53 -14.32
CA GLY A 27 8.58 3.69 -14.42
C GLY A 27 8.35 4.70 -13.32
N VAL A 28 8.98 5.85 -13.45
CA VAL A 28 8.84 6.92 -12.48
C VAL A 28 7.50 7.63 -12.72
N PRO A 29 6.70 7.84 -11.69
CA PRO A 29 5.44 8.56 -11.88
C PRO A 29 5.68 9.96 -12.42
N ARG A 30 4.82 10.39 -13.33
CA ARG A 30 4.91 11.74 -13.85
C ARG A 30 4.20 12.68 -12.88
N ASP A 31 4.49 13.98 -13.04
CA ASP A 31 3.84 14.96 -12.20
C ASP A 31 2.34 14.83 -12.40
N GLY A 32 1.62 14.76 -11.30
CA GLY A 32 0.17 14.64 -11.35
C GLY A 32 -0.34 13.23 -11.57
N GLU A 33 0.54 12.27 -11.79
CA GLU A 33 0.10 10.90 -11.99
C GLU A 33 -0.19 10.26 -10.63
N SER A 34 -1.36 9.69 -10.47
CA SER A 34 -1.72 9.01 -9.23
C SER A 34 -1.25 7.58 -9.28
N LEU A 35 -0.78 7.08 -8.16
CA LEU A 35 -0.38 5.68 -8.05
C LEU A 35 -1.59 4.85 -7.63
N CYS A 36 -1.52 3.54 -7.87
CA CYS A 36 -2.64 2.66 -7.57
C CYS A 36 -2.88 2.58 -6.07
N PRO A 37 -4.05 3.00 -5.58
CA PRO A 37 -4.29 3.00 -4.14
C PRO A 37 -4.27 1.61 -3.52
N TYR A 38 -4.69 0.59 -4.24
CA TYR A 38 -4.67 -0.77 -3.70
C TYR A 38 -3.24 -1.20 -3.36
N ARG A 39 -2.33 -0.99 -4.29
CA ARG A 39 -0.94 -1.42 -4.11
C ARG A 39 -0.28 -0.69 -2.94
N ILE A 40 -0.57 0.60 -2.83
CA ILE A 40 0.01 1.42 -1.76
C ILE A 40 -0.61 1.04 -0.42
N TRP A 41 -1.92 0.86 -0.37
CA TRP A 41 -2.61 0.51 0.86
C TRP A 41 -2.07 -0.80 1.45
N VAL A 42 -1.96 -1.84 0.63
CA VAL A 42 -1.45 -3.11 1.10
C VAL A 42 -0.02 -2.95 1.61
N ALA A 43 0.81 -2.22 0.86
CA ALA A 43 2.19 -2.01 1.27
C ALA A 43 2.28 -1.27 2.60
N GLU A 44 1.47 -0.22 2.77
CA GLU A 44 1.52 0.56 4.00
C GLU A 44 1.11 -0.27 5.21
N VAL A 45 0.12 -1.15 5.03
CA VAL A 45 -0.27 -2.01 6.13
C VAL A 45 0.82 -3.03 6.44
N MET A 46 1.44 -3.60 5.41
CA MET A 46 2.53 -4.54 5.64
C MET A 46 3.72 -3.88 6.31
N LEU A 47 3.96 -2.60 6.01
CA LEU A 47 5.07 -1.88 6.63
C LEU A 47 4.82 -1.55 8.10
N GLN A 48 3.58 -1.62 8.56
CA GLN A 48 3.34 -1.46 9.98
C GLN A 48 4.06 -2.59 10.70
N GLN A 49 5.03 -2.25 11.53
CA GLN A 49 5.78 -3.20 12.34
C GLN A 49 6.56 -4.25 11.54
N THR A 50 6.85 -4.01 10.27
CA THR A 50 7.65 -4.93 9.47
C THR A 50 8.55 -4.09 8.58
N GLN A 51 9.82 -4.44 8.53
CA GLN A 51 10.78 -3.68 7.73
C GLN A 51 10.58 -3.93 6.24
N LEU A 52 10.94 -2.94 5.45
CA LEU A 52 10.77 -2.99 4.00
C LEU A 52 11.41 -4.24 3.39
N ALA A 53 12.65 -4.54 3.76
CA ALA A 53 13.36 -5.68 3.17
C ALA A 53 12.65 -7.00 3.46
N VAL A 54 11.99 -7.09 4.62
CA VAL A 54 11.29 -8.31 5.00
C VAL A 54 9.95 -8.41 4.29
N MET A 55 9.19 -7.31 4.20
CA MET A 55 7.85 -7.38 3.66
C MET A 55 7.81 -7.40 2.14
N ARG A 56 8.82 -6.89 1.47
CA ARG A 56 8.79 -6.74 0.02
C ARG A 56 8.48 -8.04 -0.74
N PRO A 57 9.14 -9.17 -0.42
CA PRO A 57 8.81 -10.41 -1.12
C PRO A 57 7.36 -10.84 -0.88
N TYR A 58 6.84 -10.58 0.32
CA TYR A 58 5.44 -10.90 0.62
C TYR A 58 4.51 -10.04 -0.19
N TRP A 59 4.82 -8.76 -0.33
CA TRP A 59 4.00 -7.84 -1.11
C TRP A 59 3.98 -8.26 -2.58
N GLU A 60 5.14 -8.65 -3.11
CA GLU A 60 5.21 -9.07 -4.50
C GLU A 60 4.36 -10.31 -4.77
N ARG A 61 4.44 -11.30 -3.87
CA ARG A 61 3.62 -12.50 -4.01
C ARG A 61 2.13 -12.20 -3.81
N TRP A 62 1.85 -11.27 -2.90
CA TRP A 62 0.47 -10.86 -2.64
C TRP A 62 -0.16 -10.25 -3.89
N MET A 63 0.59 -9.40 -4.59
CA MET A 63 0.06 -8.78 -5.78
C MET A 63 -0.20 -9.78 -6.90
N LEU A 64 0.55 -10.88 -6.94
CA LEU A 64 0.26 -11.93 -7.91
C LEU A 64 -0.98 -12.70 -7.53
N ALA A 65 -1.21 -12.95 -6.24
CA ALA A 65 -2.36 -13.72 -5.78
C ALA A 65 -3.63 -12.87 -5.75
N PHE A 66 -3.51 -11.63 -5.33
CA PHE A 66 -4.65 -10.72 -5.19
C PHE A 66 -4.30 -9.41 -5.90
N PRO A 67 -4.47 -9.37 -7.21
CA PRO A 67 -4.00 -8.21 -8.00
C PRO A 67 -4.81 -6.94 -7.79
N ASP A 68 -6.03 -7.03 -7.27
CA ASP A 68 -6.83 -5.85 -7.00
C ASP A 68 -7.72 -6.10 -5.79
N VAL A 69 -8.43 -5.07 -5.38
CA VAL A 69 -9.22 -5.14 -4.15
C VAL A 69 -10.37 -6.12 -4.27
N VAL A 70 -10.91 -6.30 -5.47
CA VAL A 70 -12.02 -7.24 -5.65
C VAL A 70 -11.50 -8.67 -5.47
N ALA A 71 -10.35 -8.99 -6.04
CA ALA A 71 -9.76 -10.31 -5.87
C ALA A 71 -9.50 -10.60 -4.40
N LEU A 72 -9.01 -9.61 -3.67
CA LEU A 72 -8.76 -9.79 -2.25
C LEU A 72 -10.07 -9.96 -1.48
N ALA A 73 -11.07 -9.16 -1.81
CA ALA A 73 -12.36 -9.24 -1.11
C ALA A 73 -13.03 -10.60 -1.34
N GLU A 74 -12.84 -11.18 -2.52
CA GLU A 74 -13.46 -12.46 -2.85
C GLU A 74 -12.67 -13.66 -2.33
N ALA A 75 -11.45 -13.46 -1.91
CA ALA A 75 -10.64 -14.56 -1.40
C ALA A 75 -11.15 -15.02 -0.04
N SER A 76 -10.91 -16.27 0.30
CA SER A 76 -11.26 -16.75 1.63
C SER A 76 -10.26 -16.21 2.64
N GLN A 77 -10.67 -16.13 3.90
CA GLN A 77 -9.77 -15.71 4.96
C GLN A 77 -8.58 -16.66 5.03
N HIS A 78 -8.81 -17.93 4.79
CA HIS A 78 -7.74 -18.92 4.83
C HIS A 78 -6.65 -18.59 3.78
N GLN A 79 -7.06 -18.25 2.57
CA GLN A 79 -6.12 -17.90 1.51
C GLN A 79 -5.35 -16.63 1.87
N VAL A 80 -6.04 -15.65 2.44
CA VAL A 80 -5.40 -14.40 2.86
C VAL A 80 -4.33 -14.69 3.91
N LEU A 81 -4.67 -15.49 4.90
CA LEU A 81 -3.74 -15.79 5.98
C LEU A 81 -2.55 -16.62 5.49
N LEU A 82 -2.77 -17.50 4.52
CA LEU A 82 -1.66 -18.26 3.95
C LEU A 82 -0.63 -17.34 3.30
N HIS A 83 -1.09 -16.32 2.59
CA HIS A 83 -0.17 -15.39 1.93
C HIS A 83 0.46 -14.40 2.91
N TRP A 84 -0.07 -14.31 4.12
CA TRP A 84 0.51 -13.47 5.15
C TRP A 84 1.46 -14.25 6.07
N GLN A 85 1.45 -15.57 5.97
CA GLN A 85 2.21 -16.41 6.88
C GLN A 85 3.69 -16.05 6.87
N GLY A 86 4.24 -15.79 8.02
CA GLY A 86 5.62 -15.37 8.17
C GLY A 86 5.81 -13.90 8.47
N LEU A 87 4.80 -13.06 8.21
CA LEU A 87 4.90 -11.65 8.53
C LEU A 87 4.56 -11.35 9.99
N GLY A 88 3.79 -12.22 10.63
CA GLY A 88 3.39 -11.98 12.01
C GLY A 88 2.24 -10.99 12.13
N TYR A 89 1.76 -10.80 13.37
CA TYR A 89 0.67 -9.87 13.63
C TYR A 89 -0.49 -10.10 12.66
N TYR A 90 -1.05 -11.28 12.71
CA TYR A 90 -2.07 -11.71 11.74
C TYR A 90 -3.34 -10.87 11.77
N SER A 91 -3.57 -10.10 12.82
CA SER A 91 -4.73 -9.21 12.84
C SER A 91 -4.66 -8.18 11.71
N ARG A 92 -3.46 -7.84 11.26
CA ARG A 92 -3.31 -6.93 10.12
C ARG A 92 -3.91 -7.54 8.85
N ALA A 93 -3.66 -8.83 8.63
CA ALA A 93 -4.21 -9.50 7.46
C ALA A 93 -5.73 -9.58 7.52
N ARG A 94 -6.27 -9.85 8.70
CA ARG A 94 -7.72 -9.91 8.87
C ARG A 94 -8.35 -8.55 8.61
N ARG A 95 -7.71 -7.49 9.09
CA ARG A 95 -8.22 -6.14 8.86
C ARG A 95 -8.14 -5.74 7.40
N LEU A 96 -7.05 -6.13 6.72
CA LEU A 96 -6.95 -5.90 5.29
C LEU A 96 -8.09 -6.59 4.55
N HIS A 97 -8.36 -7.83 4.89
CA HIS A 97 -9.40 -8.60 4.21
C HIS A 97 -10.77 -7.97 4.45
N ARG A 98 -11.04 -7.56 5.70
CA ARG A 98 -12.30 -6.90 6.02
C ARG A 98 -12.42 -5.58 5.28
N SER A 99 -11.36 -4.79 5.25
CA SER A 99 -11.38 -3.53 4.56
C SER A 99 -11.56 -3.71 3.06
N ALA A 100 -10.99 -4.78 2.50
CA ALA A 100 -11.16 -5.05 1.08
C ALA A 100 -12.65 -5.22 0.73
N GLY A 101 -13.40 -5.89 1.57
CA GLY A 101 -14.83 -6.03 1.36
C GLY A 101 -15.54 -4.70 1.37
N LEU A 102 -15.18 -3.81 2.30
CA LEU A 102 -15.76 -2.48 2.36
C LEU A 102 -15.39 -1.65 1.14
N LEU A 103 -14.13 -1.71 0.73
CA LEU A 103 -13.66 -0.94 -0.42
C LEU A 103 -14.28 -1.43 -1.72
N ALA A 104 -14.42 -2.74 -1.87
CA ALA A 104 -15.04 -3.28 -3.08
C ALA A 104 -16.51 -2.89 -3.16
N ALA A 105 -17.18 -2.76 -2.02
CA ALA A 105 -18.59 -2.42 -1.99
C ALA A 105 -18.82 -0.91 -2.13
N HIS A 106 -17.96 -0.09 -1.54
CA HIS A 106 -18.22 1.35 -1.44
C HIS A 106 -17.23 2.24 -2.17
N GLY A 107 -16.16 1.67 -2.71
CA GLY A 107 -15.16 2.47 -3.42
C GLY A 107 -14.10 3.03 -2.49
N TRP A 108 -13.13 3.72 -3.09
CA TRP A 108 -11.97 4.22 -2.36
C TRP A 108 -12.28 5.54 -1.68
N PRO A 109 -11.88 5.69 -0.41
CA PRO A 109 -12.06 6.99 0.26
C PRO A 109 -11.19 8.04 -0.41
N SER A 110 -11.66 9.28 -0.39
CA SER A 110 -10.90 10.38 -0.97
C SER A 110 -10.36 11.34 0.07
N ASP A 111 -10.60 11.10 1.35
CA ASP A 111 -10.10 11.98 2.40
C ASP A 111 -9.59 11.20 3.58
N LEU A 112 -8.95 11.90 4.49
CA LEU A 112 -8.33 11.29 5.66
C LEU A 112 -9.33 10.55 6.51
N GLU A 113 -10.48 11.15 6.73
CA GLU A 113 -11.49 10.56 7.60
C GLU A 113 -11.99 9.22 7.04
N GLY A 114 -12.21 9.17 5.75
CA GLY A 114 -12.66 7.94 5.12
C GLY A 114 -11.64 6.83 5.24
N TRP A 115 -10.36 7.16 5.06
CA TRP A 115 -9.31 6.15 5.20
C TRP A 115 -9.17 5.69 6.64
N GLN A 116 -9.27 6.62 7.59
CA GLN A 116 -9.17 6.24 9.00
C GLN A 116 -10.35 5.43 9.48
N ALA A 117 -11.46 5.48 8.78
CA ALA A 117 -12.62 4.68 9.15
C ALA A 117 -12.42 3.21 8.81
N LEU A 118 -11.44 2.87 7.99
CA LEU A 118 -11.19 1.47 7.64
C LEU A 118 -10.45 0.77 8.78
N PRO A 119 -10.75 -0.51 9.01
CA PRO A 119 -10.08 -1.25 10.07
C PRO A 119 -8.56 -1.24 9.90
N GLY A 120 -7.85 -0.90 10.96
CA GLY A 120 -6.40 -0.95 10.96
C GLY A 120 -5.68 0.23 10.34
N ILE A 121 -6.40 1.26 9.89
CA ILE A 121 -5.78 2.43 9.27
C ILE A 121 -5.73 3.57 10.25
N GLY A 122 -4.53 3.95 10.68
CA GLY A 122 -4.36 5.10 11.53
C GLY A 122 -4.09 6.36 10.72
N ARG A 123 -3.88 7.47 11.42
CA ARG A 123 -3.69 8.76 10.75
C ARG A 123 -2.45 8.78 9.87
N SER A 124 -1.35 8.23 10.35
CA SER A 124 -0.11 8.24 9.60
C SER A 124 -0.23 7.41 8.31
N THR A 125 -0.81 6.23 8.41
CA THR A 125 -1.00 5.38 7.25
C THR A 125 -1.97 6.02 6.26
N ALA A 126 -3.06 6.62 6.77
CA ALA A 126 -4.02 7.29 5.90
C ALA A 126 -3.36 8.46 5.17
N GLY A 127 -2.54 9.24 5.87
CA GLY A 127 -1.84 10.35 5.26
C GLY A 127 -0.87 9.90 4.18
N SER A 128 -0.14 8.82 4.45
CA SER A 128 0.80 8.29 3.47
C SER A 128 0.07 7.81 2.21
N ILE A 129 -1.07 7.16 2.37
CA ILE A 129 -1.84 6.69 1.23
C ILE A 129 -2.37 7.87 0.41
N LEU A 130 -2.92 8.87 1.08
CA LEU A 130 -3.46 10.03 0.36
C LEU A 130 -2.37 10.77 -0.39
N SER A 131 -1.24 10.94 0.26
CA SER A 131 -0.12 11.66 -0.35
C SER A 131 0.40 10.91 -1.57
N SER A 132 0.49 9.60 -1.49
CA SER A 132 1.09 8.80 -2.56
C SER A 132 0.10 8.43 -3.66
N ALA A 133 -1.09 8.00 -3.29
CA ALA A 133 -2.04 7.49 -4.27
C ALA A 133 -2.87 8.57 -4.93
N PHE A 134 -3.18 9.63 -4.20
CA PHE A 134 -4.07 10.66 -4.68
C PHE A 134 -3.39 12.01 -4.87
N ASP A 135 -2.06 12.02 -4.70
CA ASP A 135 -1.27 13.24 -4.90
C ASP A 135 -1.81 14.41 -4.09
N GLN A 136 -2.30 14.13 -2.90
CA GLN A 136 -2.80 15.18 -2.03
C GLN A 136 -1.71 15.63 -1.07
N PRO A 137 -1.47 16.91 -0.96
CA PRO A 137 -0.45 17.41 -0.04
C PRO A 137 -0.98 17.26 1.36
N PHE A 138 -0.63 16.20 2.04
CA PHE A 138 -1.05 15.96 3.40
C PHE A 138 0.20 15.92 4.27
N PRO A 139 0.32 16.81 5.22
CA PRO A 139 1.51 16.82 6.06
C PRO A 139 1.52 15.58 6.92
N ILE A 140 2.54 14.78 6.75
CA ILE A 140 2.68 13.64 7.57
C ILE A 140 3.43 14.04 8.76
N LEU A 141 2.74 14.17 9.85
CA LEU A 141 3.38 14.56 11.04
C LEU A 141 3.93 13.36 11.57
N ASP A 142 5.10 13.34 11.88
CA ASP A 142 5.69 12.26 12.44
C ASP A 142 5.13 11.91 13.55
N GLY A 143 4.43 12.19 13.74
CA GLY A 143 3.76 11.76 14.94
C GLY A 143 3.92 10.51 14.95
#